data_11e79f294dec83bd39b70769e75f3075
#
_entry.id   11e79f294dec83bd39b70769e75f3075
#
_cell.length_a   1.000
_cell.length_b   1.000
_cell.length_c   1.000
_cell.angle_alpha   90.00
_cell.angle_beta   90.00
_cell.angle_gamma   90.00
#
_symmetry.space_group_name_H-M   'P 1'
#
loop_
_entity.id
_entity.type
_entity.pdbx_description
1 polymer ?
#
loop_
_entity_poly.entity_id
_entity_poly.type
_entity_poly.pdbx_seq_one_letter_code
_entity_poly.pdbx_strand_id
1 'polypeptide(L)'
;MTRVIVTRPLREGQPWLQVLRARGWDAQALPLIELGTAPDQTSLNAAWQALQTPGRTYQALMFVSAAAVDGFWAARPATDSTSRGDGTRSIRCWATGPGTRRALLAVGIAPEQIDAPSTEAGQFDSEALWQVVSTGLRQDARVLIVRGADAMPGSVDALGGSGAGRDWLAQQLRAAQIEVDFVVSYVRALPVLDSAQCALARQAATDGSVWLFSSSQALQNLQRILPGQDWSMARAVASHPRIERAAKSAGFGAVKLARPVLDELMASIESLA
;
A
#
# COMPACT_ATOMS: atom_id res chain seq x y z
N MET A 1 19.50 17.35 16.14
CA MET A 1 18.08 16.99 15.86
C MET A 1 18.10 15.72 15.02
N THR A 2 17.45 14.65 15.45
CA THR A 2 17.48 13.38 14.72
C THR A 2 16.69 13.51 13.41
N ARG A 3 17.32 13.09 12.31
CA ARG A 3 16.69 13.06 10.99
C ARG A 3 15.80 11.82 10.85
N VAL A 4 14.66 11.99 10.18
CA VAL A 4 13.72 10.90 9.89
C VAL A 4 13.59 10.74 8.37
N ILE A 5 13.91 9.57 7.86
CA ILE A 5 13.83 9.25 6.42
C ILE A 5 12.53 8.53 6.13
N VAL A 6 11.64 9.18 5.38
CA VAL A 6 10.34 8.61 4.96
C VAL A 6 10.49 7.95 3.59
N THR A 7 10.35 6.62 3.54
CA THR A 7 10.66 5.81 2.33
C THR A 7 9.44 5.50 1.46
N ARG A 8 8.25 5.97 1.86
CA ARG A 8 7.01 5.76 1.10
C ARG A 8 7.04 6.47 -0.27
N PRO A 9 6.26 6.00 -1.26
CA PRO A 9 6.00 6.78 -2.46
C PRO A 9 5.63 8.22 -2.13
N LEU A 10 6.09 9.18 -2.93
CA LEU A 10 6.08 10.60 -2.56
C LEU A 10 4.69 11.10 -2.11
N ARG A 11 3.63 10.81 -2.87
CA ARG A 11 2.25 11.23 -2.51
C ARG A 11 1.78 10.62 -1.18
N GLU A 12 2.08 9.35 -0.95
CA GLU A 12 1.70 8.65 0.27
C GLU A 12 2.53 9.08 1.49
N GLY A 13 3.76 9.54 1.27
CA GLY A 13 4.68 10.02 2.30
C GLY A 13 4.39 11.44 2.78
N GLN A 14 3.76 12.29 1.94
CA GLN A 14 3.54 13.71 2.25
C GLN A 14 2.81 13.96 3.57
N PRO A 15 1.69 13.26 3.90
CA PRO A 15 1.03 13.48 5.20
C PRO A 15 1.94 13.16 6.40
N TRP A 16 2.82 12.16 6.26
CA TRP A 16 3.77 11.80 7.31
C TRP A 16 4.86 12.85 7.47
N LEU A 17 5.42 13.34 6.37
CA LEU A 17 6.40 14.43 6.39
C LEU A 17 5.83 15.69 7.05
N GLN A 18 4.60 16.08 6.72
CA GLN A 18 3.96 17.25 7.30
C GLN A 18 3.82 17.13 8.82
N VAL A 19 3.34 15.99 9.31
CA VAL A 19 3.13 15.79 10.74
C VAL A 19 4.46 15.68 11.50
N LEU A 20 5.44 14.95 10.95
CA LEU A 20 6.77 14.84 11.55
C LEU A 20 7.43 16.23 11.68
N ARG A 21 7.38 17.04 10.62
CA ARG A 21 7.93 18.40 10.61
C ARG A 21 7.18 19.33 11.57
N ALA A 22 5.85 19.24 11.64
CA ALA A 22 5.05 20.02 12.58
C ALA A 22 5.37 19.71 14.04
N ARG A 23 5.88 18.51 14.32
CA ARG A 23 6.37 18.09 15.65
C ARG A 23 7.88 18.32 15.84
N GLY A 24 8.52 19.03 14.92
CA GLY A 24 9.91 19.47 15.07
C GLY A 24 10.96 18.45 14.59
N TRP A 25 10.59 17.37 13.88
CA TRP A 25 11.58 16.44 13.31
C TRP A 25 12.16 16.96 11.99
N ASP A 26 13.46 16.71 11.74
CA ASP A 26 14.05 16.88 10.39
C ASP A 26 13.59 15.72 9.51
N ALA A 27 12.35 15.78 9.02
CA ALA A 27 11.76 14.73 8.19
C ALA A 27 12.05 14.98 6.71
N GLN A 28 12.70 14.00 6.07
CA GLN A 28 13.09 14.05 4.66
C GLN A 28 12.45 12.90 3.87
N ALA A 29 12.01 13.20 2.64
CA ALA A 29 11.51 12.19 1.72
C ALA A 29 12.66 11.51 1.00
N LEU A 30 12.68 10.19 1.01
CA LEU A 30 13.50 9.37 0.14
C LEU A 30 12.63 8.23 -0.40
N PRO A 31 11.77 8.49 -1.41
CA PRO A 31 10.90 7.46 -1.95
C PRO A 31 11.70 6.31 -2.55
N LEU A 32 11.50 5.11 -2.03
CA LEU A 32 12.19 3.89 -2.49
C LEU A 32 11.30 3.00 -3.38
N ILE A 33 10.11 3.48 -3.70
CA ILE A 33 9.20 2.87 -4.67
C ILE A 33 8.64 3.98 -5.54
N GLU A 34 8.78 3.83 -6.84
CA GLU A 34 8.11 4.67 -7.83
C GLU A 34 6.78 4.03 -8.24
N LEU A 35 5.73 4.84 -8.34
CA LEU A 35 4.40 4.40 -8.77
C LEU A 35 4.15 4.91 -10.19
N GLY A 36 3.85 3.97 -11.09
CA GLY A 36 3.48 4.25 -12.47
C GLY A 36 2.04 3.83 -12.77
N THR A 37 1.54 4.26 -13.93
CA THR A 37 0.23 3.86 -14.44
C THR A 37 0.18 2.37 -14.77
N ALA A 38 -0.99 1.77 -14.71
CA ALA A 38 -1.18 0.39 -15.13
C ALA A 38 -0.81 0.21 -16.61
N PRO A 39 -0.07 -0.85 -16.96
CA PRO A 39 0.33 -1.10 -18.35
C PRO A 39 -0.85 -1.53 -19.22
N ASP A 40 -1.85 -2.18 -18.63
CA ASP A 40 -3.05 -2.68 -19.33
C ASP A 40 -4.29 -1.84 -18.95
N GLN A 41 -4.54 -0.80 -19.76
CA GLN A 41 -5.74 0.03 -19.62
C GLN A 41 -7.00 -0.70 -20.07
N THR A 42 -6.87 -1.73 -20.93
CA THR A 42 -8.01 -2.50 -21.46
C THR A 42 -8.69 -3.27 -20.33
N SER A 43 -7.92 -3.94 -19.47
CA SER A 43 -8.44 -4.66 -18.29
C SER A 43 -9.11 -3.71 -17.30
N LEU A 44 -8.56 -2.50 -17.08
CA LEU A 44 -9.18 -1.49 -16.22
C LEU A 44 -10.51 -1.00 -16.80
N ASN A 45 -10.56 -0.70 -18.10
CA ASN A 45 -11.79 -0.30 -18.78
C ASN A 45 -12.85 -1.41 -18.73
N ALA A 46 -12.45 -2.66 -18.94
CA ALA A 46 -13.34 -3.82 -18.84
C ALA A 46 -13.90 -3.98 -17.41
N ALA A 47 -13.10 -3.74 -16.39
CA ALA A 47 -13.55 -3.75 -14.99
C ALA A 47 -14.61 -2.65 -14.75
N TRP A 48 -14.39 -1.42 -15.23
CA TRP A 48 -15.37 -0.34 -15.13
C TRP A 48 -16.67 -0.66 -15.90
N GLN A 49 -16.57 -1.24 -17.08
CA GLN A 49 -17.75 -1.67 -17.85
C GLN A 49 -18.55 -2.76 -17.11
N ALA A 50 -17.85 -3.73 -16.50
CA ALA A 50 -18.50 -4.77 -15.71
C ALA A 50 -19.28 -4.21 -14.51
N LEU A 51 -18.79 -3.14 -13.87
CA LEU A 51 -19.49 -2.46 -12.78
C LEU A 51 -20.79 -1.79 -13.24
N GLN A 52 -20.88 -1.38 -14.47
CA GLN A 52 -22.05 -0.72 -15.06
C GLN A 52 -23.06 -1.70 -15.68
N THR A 53 -22.68 -2.98 -15.85
CA THR A 53 -23.51 -3.98 -16.53
C THR A 53 -24.53 -4.59 -15.55
N PRO A 54 -25.84 -4.43 -15.77
CA PRO A 54 -26.87 -5.06 -14.93
C PRO A 54 -26.73 -6.58 -14.89
N GLY A 55 -26.91 -7.16 -13.71
CA GLY A 55 -26.87 -8.62 -13.51
C GLY A 55 -25.48 -9.24 -13.37
N ARG A 56 -24.39 -8.46 -13.49
CA ARG A 56 -23.01 -8.92 -13.30
C ARG A 56 -22.32 -8.09 -12.24
N THR A 57 -22.96 -7.97 -11.08
CA THR A 57 -22.51 -7.09 -10.00
C THR A 57 -21.53 -7.79 -9.07
N TYR A 58 -20.40 -7.13 -8.83
CA TYR A 58 -19.50 -7.50 -7.73
C TYR A 58 -20.19 -7.21 -6.39
N GLN A 59 -20.03 -8.09 -5.41
CA GLN A 59 -20.42 -7.82 -4.04
C GLN A 59 -19.50 -6.79 -3.42
N ALA A 60 -18.22 -6.87 -3.73
CA ALA A 60 -17.24 -5.93 -3.22
C ALA A 60 -16.07 -5.66 -4.20
N LEU A 61 -15.48 -4.48 -4.04
CA LEU A 61 -14.19 -4.09 -4.61
C LEU A 61 -13.17 -4.04 -3.48
N MET A 62 -12.16 -4.89 -3.53
CA MET A 62 -11.09 -4.91 -2.53
C MET A 62 -9.88 -4.15 -3.04
N PHE A 63 -9.40 -3.18 -2.27
CA PHE A 63 -8.24 -2.37 -2.61
C PHE A 63 -7.07 -2.69 -1.69
N VAL A 64 -5.96 -3.11 -2.26
CA VAL A 64 -4.77 -3.53 -1.50
C VAL A 64 -3.94 -2.36 -0.96
N SER A 65 -4.16 -1.14 -1.46
CA SER A 65 -3.42 0.07 -1.09
C SER A 65 -4.14 1.35 -1.53
N ALA A 66 -3.71 2.50 -1.03
CA ALA A 66 -4.17 3.80 -1.52
C ALA A 66 -3.85 3.99 -3.01
N ALA A 67 -2.67 3.56 -3.48
CA ALA A 67 -2.30 3.61 -4.89
C ALA A 67 -3.23 2.76 -5.77
N ALA A 68 -3.78 1.66 -5.25
CA ALA A 68 -4.77 0.86 -5.97
C ALA A 68 -6.07 1.64 -6.17
N VAL A 69 -6.52 2.39 -5.18
CA VAL A 69 -7.67 3.30 -5.29
C VAL A 69 -7.37 4.38 -6.33
N ASP A 70 -6.29 5.12 -6.15
CA ASP A 70 -5.92 6.23 -7.04
C ASP A 70 -5.85 5.79 -8.51
N GLY A 71 -5.14 4.68 -8.78
CA GLY A 71 -4.97 4.15 -10.14
C GLY A 71 -6.28 3.65 -10.76
N PHE A 72 -7.15 3.01 -9.97
CA PHE A 72 -8.44 2.54 -10.43
C PHE A 72 -9.37 3.71 -10.80
N TRP A 73 -9.46 4.73 -9.93
CA TRP A 73 -10.29 5.91 -10.20
C TRP A 73 -9.73 6.80 -11.32
N ALA A 74 -8.40 6.87 -11.49
CA ALA A 74 -7.80 7.60 -12.61
C ALA A 74 -8.17 7.01 -13.98
N ALA A 75 -8.49 5.72 -14.05
CA ALA A 75 -8.93 5.04 -15.26
C ALA A 75 -10.46 5.08 -15.46
N ARG A 76 -11.20 5.80 -14.61
CA ARG A 76 -12.65 5.92 -14.73
C ARG A 76 -13.03 6.59 -16.06
N PRO A 77 -13.94 6.00 -16.86
CA PRO A 77 -14.40 6.62 -18.10
C PRO A 77 -15.04 8.00 -17.87
N ALA A 78 -14.71 8.97 -18.71
CA ALA A 78 -15.18 10.35 -18.59
C ALA A 78 -16.69 10.54 -18.90
N THR A 79 -17.36 9.54 -19.45
CA THR A 79 -18.74 9.61 -19.94
C THR A 79 -19.80 9.71 -18.85
N ASP A 80 -19.45 9.67 -17.58
CA ASP A 80 -20.41 9.54 -16.48
C ASP A 80 -20.49 10.73 -15.52
N SER A 81 -20.18 11.93 -15.96
CA SER A 81 -20.42 13.13 -15.12
C SER A 81 -21.92 13.48 -14.93
N THR A 82 -22.83 12.88 -15.70
CA THR A 82 -24.27 13.13 -15.62
C THR A 82 -25.11 12.01 -15.01
N SER A 83 -24.65 10.77 -15.03
CA SER A 83 -25.30 9.69 -14.32
C SER A 83 -24.70 9.58 -12.91
N ARG A 84 -25.42 10.09 -11.93
CA ARG A 84 -25.15 9.90 -10.49
C ARG A 84 -25.23 8.43 -10.04
N GLY A 85 -25.09 7.48 -10.95
CA GLY A 85 -25.15 6.04 -10.76
C GLY A 85 -23.97 5.36 -11.42
N ASP A 86 -22.75 5.53 -10.84
CA ASP A 86 -21.52 4.92 -11.39
C ASP A 86 -21.42 3.40 -11.12
N GLY A 87 -22.52 2.72 -10.81
CA GLY A 87 -22.53 1.30 -10.48
C GLY A 87 -21.89 0.94 -9.14
N THR A 88 -21.14 1.87 -8.52
CA THR A 88 -20.46 1.60 -7.24
C THR A 88 -21.32 1.89 -6.02
N ARG A 89 -22.46 2.57 -6.17
CA ARG A 89 -23.31 3.00 -5.03
C ARG A 89 -23.87 1.90 -4.15
N SER A 90 -23.98 0.68 -4.65
CA SER A 90 -24.43 -0.48 -3.89
C SER A 90 -23.33 -1.49 -3.59
N ILE A 91 -22.11 -1.27 -4.12
CA ILE A 91 -20.98 -2.19 -3.99
C ILE A 91 -20.18 -1.81 -2.75
N ARG A 92 -19.84 -2.81 -1.94
CA ARG A 92 -18.95 -2.60 -0.79
C ARG A 92 -17.53 -2.33 -1.28
N CYS A 93 -16.82 -1.43 -0.61
CA CYS A 93 -15.39 -1.21 -0.85
C CYS A 93 -14.59 -1.71 0.36
N TRP A 94 -13.67 -2.61 0.12
CA TRP A 94 -12.84 -3.20 1.16
C TRP A 94 -11.46 -2.57 1.17
N ALA A 95 -11.02 -2.14 2.34
CA ALA A 95 -9.72 -1.51 2.56
C ALA A 95 -8.89 -2.32 3.56
N THR A 96 -7.65 -2.63 3.21
CA THR A 96 -6.74 -3.36 4.11
C THR A 96 -6.27 -2.55 5.31
N GLY A 97 -6.40 -1.22 5.26
CA GLY A 97 -5.94 -0.36 6.36
C GLY A 97 -6.32 1.11 6.21
N PRO A 98 -5.91 1.95 7.17
CA PRO A 98 -6.37 3.35 7.28
C PRO A 98 -5.96 4.23 6.08
N GLY A 99 -4.83 3.96 5.44
CA GLY A 99 -4.39 4.68 4.24
C GLY A 99 -5.31 4.44 3.06
N THR A 100 -5.69 3.18 2.81
CA THR A 100 -6.61 2.78 1.74
C THR A 100 -8.02 3.32 2.01
N ARG A 101 -8.49 3.23 3.27
CA ARG A 101 -9.77 3.80 3.68
C ARG A 101 -9.84 5.31 3.40
N ARG A 102 -8.78 6.04 3.73
CA ARG A 102 -8.70 7.49 3.47
C ARG A 102 -8.75 7.81 1.96
N ALA A 103 -8.07 7.01 1.14
CA ALA A 103 -8.11 7.17 -0.32
C ALA A 103 -9.53 6.93 -0.88
N LEU A 104 -10.25 5.91 -0.39
CA LEU A 104 -11.65 5.66 -0.77
C LEU A 104 -12.56 6.83 -0.41
N LEU A 105 -12.43 7.38 0.78
CA LEU A 105 -13.18 8.59 1.19
C LEU A 105 -12.87 9.78 0.29
N ALA A 106 -11.61 9.97 -0.08
CA ALA A 106 -11.17 11.08 -0.93
C ALA A 106 -11.74 11.02 -2.36
N VAL A 107 -12.01 9.82 -2.88
CA VAL A 107 -12.68 9.63 -4.18
C VAL A 107 -14.21 9.61 -4.08
N GLY A 108 -14.78 9.90 -2.91
CA GLY A 108 -16.22 10.10 -2.70
C GLY A 108 -17.00 8.83 -2.32
N ILE A 109 -16.35 7.74 -1.92
CA ILE A 109 -17.04 6.58 -1.37
C ILE A 109 -17.53 6.90 0.04
N ALA A 110 -18.81 6.64 0.29
CA ALA A 110 -19.43 6.92 1.58
C ALA A 110 -18.84 6.01 2.69
N PRO A 111 -18.64 6.54 3.92
CA PRO A 111 -18.03 5.78 5.01
C PRO A 111 -18.71 4.43 5.31
N GLU A 112 -20.03 4.38 5.19
CA GLU A 112 -20.87 3.20 5.41
C GLU A 112 -20.72 2.12 4.33
N GLN A 113 -20.13 2.46 3.18
CA GLN A 113 -19.82 1.51 2.11
C GLN A 113 -18.43 0.89 2.26
N ILE A 114 -17.62 1.36 3.21
CA ILE A 114 -16.24 0.92 3.37
C ILE A 114 -16.13 -0.07 4.53
N ASP A 115 -15.70 -1.29 4.21
CA ASP A 115 -15.29 -2.29 5.21
C ASP A 115 -13.76 -2.23 5.37
N ALA A 116 -13.32 -2.09 6.60
CA ALA A 116 -11.90 -2.05 6.95
C ALA A 116 -11.70 -2.58 8.37
N PRO A 117 -10.51 -3.09 8.69
CA PRO A 117 -10.16 -3.38 10.08
C PRO A 117 -10.33 -2.15 10.96
N SER A 118 -10.77 -2.35 12.20
CA SER A 118 -10.85 -1.28 13.20
C SER A 118 -9.48 -0.58 13.37
N THR A 119 -9.48 0.70 13.69
CA THR A 119 -8.25 1.44 14.02
C THR A 119 -7.52 0.86 15.24
N GLU A 120 -8.24 0.10 16.08
CA GLU A 120 -7.70 -0.61 17.25
C GLU A 120 -7.18 -2.01 16.90
N ALA A 121 -7.36 -2.48 15.64
CA ALA A 121 -6.85 -3.76 15.22
C ALA A 121 -5.33 -3.83 15.39
N GLY A 122 -4.83 -4.97 15.83
CA GLY A 122 -3.39 -5.19 16.05
C GLY A 122 -2.57 -5.10 14.77
N GLN A 123 -3.18 -5.46 13.62
CA GLN A 123 -2.56 -5.44 12.29
C GLN A 123 -3.55 -4.88 11.24
N PHE A 124 -2.97 -4.34 10.15
CA PHE A 124 -3.69 -3.87 8.98
C PHE A 124 -3.26 -4.69 7.76
N ASP A 125 -3.83 -5.88 7.64
CA ASP A 125 -3.52 -6.86 6.62
C ASP A 125 -4.77 -7.58 6.09
N SER A 126 -4.57 -8.57 5.26
CA SER A 126 -5.66 -9.34 4.66
C SER A 126 -6.39 -10.21 5.67
N GLU A 127 -5.70 -10.68 6.69
CA GLU A 127 -6.23 -11.50 7.77
C GLU A 127 -7.18 -10.67 8.66
N ALA A 128 -6.77 -9.47 9.04
CA ALA A 128 -7.61 -8.55 9.81
C ALA A 128 -8.85 -8.11 9.00
N LEU A 129 -8.71 -7.88 7.68
CA LEU A 129 -9.83 -7.57 6.80
C LEU A 129 -10.80 -8.75 6.71
N TRP A 130 -10.31 -9.98 6.59
CA TRP A 130 -11.14 -11.19 6.52
C TRP A 130 -12.07 -11.33 7.73
N GLN A 131 -11.60 -11.02 8.93
CA GLN A 131 -12.42 -11.05 10.14
C GLN A 131 -13.64 -10.10 10.06
N VAL A 132 -13.50 -9.01 9.29
CA VAL A 132 -14.59 -8.03 9.11
C VAL A 132 -15.59 -8.48 8.03
N VAL A 133 -15.08 -9.05 6.91
CA VAL A 133 -15.89 -9.24 5.70
C VAL A 133 -16.46 -10.64 5.54
N SER A 134 -15.87 -11.64 6.19
CA SER A 134 -16.21 -13.05 5.98
C SER A 134 -17.67 -13.40 6.32
N THR A 135 -18.25 -12.79 7.33
CA THR A 135 -19.63 -13.04 7.75
C THR A 135 -20.69 -12.43 6.84
N GLY A 136 -20.30 -11.44 6.01
CA GLY A 136 -21.19 -10.75 5.08
C GLY A 136 -21.18 -11.31 3.66
N LEU A 137 -20.44 -12.39 3.40
CA LEU A 137 -20.32 -12.99 2.08
C LEU A 137 -21.61 -13.72 1.70
N ARG A 138 -22.06 -13.48 0.46
CA ARG A 138 -23.19 -14.23 -0.13
C ARG A 138 -22.67 -15.36 -0.99
N GLN A 139 -23.32 -16.47 -1.00
CA GLN A 139 -23.00 -17.59 -1.89
C GLN A 139 -23.02 -17.12 -3.36
N ASP A 140 -22.11 -17.63 -4.17
CA ASP A 140 -21.93 -17.28 -5.58
C ASP A 140 -21.64 -15.78 -5.86
N ALA A 141 -21.23 -15.04 -4.84
CA ALA A 141 -20.82 -13.65 -5.02
C ALA A 141 -19.48 -13.54 -5.76
N ARG A 142 -19.25 -12.36 -6.30
CA ARG A 142 -17.98 -12.01 -6.97
C ARG A 142 -17.29 -10.87 -6.23
N VAL A 143 -15.98 -10.93 -6.13
CA VAL A 143 -15.13 -9.89 -5.58
C VAL A 143 -14.04 -9.51 -6.59
N LEU A 144 -13.91 -8.22 -6.86
CA LEU A 144 -12.81 -7.69 -7.67
C LEU A 144 -11.69 -7.22 -6.74
N ILE A 145 -10.51 -7.82 -6.86
CA ILE A 145 -9.31 -7.38 -6.15
C ILE A 145 -8.52 -6.42 -7.05
N VAL A 146 -8.47 -5.16 -6.64
CA VAL A 146 -7.71 -4.09 -7.30
C VAL A 146 -6.33 -4.00 -6.66
N ARG A 147 -5.28 -4.18 -7.47
CA ARG A 147 -3.91 -4.31 -6.97
C ARG A 147 -2.87 -3.60 -7.85
N GLY A 148 -1.63 -3.50 -7.35
CA GLY A 148 -0.46 -3.13 -8.14
C GLY A 148 0.29 -4.35 -8.65
N ALA A 149 1.05 -4.18 -9.73
CA ALA A 149 2.05 -5.12 -10.23
C ALA A 149 3.46 -4.55 -10.07
N ASP A 150 4.47 -5.41 -10.19
CA ASP A 150 5.86 -4.98 -10.25
C ASP A 150 6.26 -4.75 -11.72
N ALA A 151 6.95 -3.64 -11.99
CA ALA A 151 7.34 -3.23 -13.34
C ALA A 151 8.52 -4.02 -13.94
N MET A 152 9.02 -5.06 -13.27
CA MET A 152 10.17 -5.84 -13.75
C MET A 152 9.80 -6.72 -14.94
N PRO A 153 10.54 -6.65 -16.07
CA PRO A 153 10.44 -7.61 -17.16
C PRO A 153 10.78 -9.02 -16.64
N GLY A 154 9.90 -9.99 -16.87
CA GLY A 154 10.11 -11.40 -16.47
C GLY A 154 9.65 -11.76 -15.06
N SER A 155 9.10 -10.83 -14.27
CA SER A 155 8.32 -11.23 -13.10
C SER A 155 7.05 -11.94 -13.59
N VAL A 156 6.83 -13.17 -13.15
CA VAL A 156 5.60 -13.97 -13.40
C VAL A 156 4.35 -13.21 -12.89
N ASP A 157 4.58 -12.05 -12.32
CA ASP A 157 3.66 -11.11 -11.69
C ASP A 157 2.88 -10.21 -12.67
N ALA A 158 3.17 -10.30 -13.97
CA ALA A 158 2.34 -9.64 -14.98
C ALA A 158 0.87 -10.11 -14.95
N LEU A 159 0.62 -11.32 -14.45
CA LEU A 159 -0.72 -11.90 -14.28
C LEU A 159 -1.02 -12.41 -12.86
N GLY A 160 -0.06 -12.46 -11.93
CA GLY A 160 -0.28 -13.14 -10.66
C GLY A 160 0.76 -12.94 -9.57
N GLY A 161 1.45 -11.81 -9.51
CA GLY A 161 2.50 -11.58 -8.54
C GLY A 161 2.11 -11.74 -7.09
N SER A 162 2.74 -12.73 -6.49
CA SER A 162 2.52 -13.20 -5.13
C SER A 162 2.97 -12.18 -4.06
N GLY A 163 2.04 -11.37 -3.60
CA GLY A 163 2.16 -10.84 -2.25
C GLY A 163 1.47 -11.80 -1.30
N ALA A 164 2.20 -12.52 -0.45
CA ALA A 164 1.66 -13.62 0.37
C ALA A 164 0.31 -13.34 1.05
N GLY A 165 0.05 -12.12 1.53
CA GLY A 165 -1.23 -11.75 2.14
C GLY A 165 -2.37 -11.56 1.12
N ARG A 166 -2.08 -11.12 -0.10
CA ARG A 166 -3.11 -10.91 -1.14
C ARG A 166 -3.63 -12.22 -1.72
N ASP A 167 -2.73 -13.18 -1.91
CA ASP A 167 -3.07 -14.51 -2.38
C ASP A 167 -3.84 -15.27 -1.29
N TRP A 168 -3.48 -15.05 -0.03
CA TRP A 168 -4.19 -15.64 1.11
C TRP A 168 -5.67 -15.23 1.13
N LEU A 169 -5.99 -13.94 1.01
CA LEU A 169 -7.40 -13.49 0.99
C LEU A 169 -8.15 -14.07 -0.21
N ALA A 170 -7.53 -14.09 -1.39
CA ALA A 170 -8.14 -14.69 -2.57
C ALA A 170 -8.38 -16.19 -2.40
N GLN A 171 -7.49 -16.91 -1.71
CA GLN A 171 -7.67 -18.32 -1.36
C GLN A 171 -8.84 -18.51 -0.37
N GLN A 172 -8.95 -17.66 0.66
CA GLN A 172 -10.07 -17.70 1.61
C GLN A 172 -11.41 -17.44 0.91
N LEU A 173 -11.47 -16.43 0.03
CA LEU A 173 -12.66 -16.15 -0.76
C LEU A 173 -13.06 -17.34 -1.65
N ARG A 174 -12.11 -17.92 -2.37
CA ARG A 174 -12.36 -19.11 -3.21
C ARG A 174 -12.78 -20.34 -2.39
N ALA A 175 -12.18 -20.53 -1.21
CA ALA A 175 -12.59 -21.60 -0.29
C ALA A 175 -14.03 -21.40 0.22
N ALA A 176 -14.48 -20.13 0.32
CA ALA A 176 -15.87 -19.76 0.62
C ALA A 176 -16.78 -19.75 -0.63
N GLN A 177 -16.33 -20.32 -1.76
CA GLN A 177 -17.07 -20.36 -3.04
C GLN A 177 -17.37 -18.99 -3.65
N ILE A 178 -16.54 -17.98 -3.37
CA ILE A 178 -16.62 -16.65 -3.94
C ILE A 178 -15.75 -16.58 -5.20
N GLU A 179 -16.31 -16.07 -6.28
CA GLU A 179 -15.58 -15.82 -7.53
C GLU A 179 -14.67 -14.60 -7.35
N VAL A 180 -13.37 -14.74 -7.68
CA VAL A 180 -12.37 -13.69 -7.47
C VAL A 180 -11.74 -13.29 -8.78
N ASP A 181 -11.96 -12.04 -9.18
CA ASP A 181 -11.30 -11.38 -10.29
C ASP A 181 -10.19 -10.46 -9.79
N PHE A 182 -9.22 -10.19 -10.66
CA PHE A 182 -8.13 -9.27 -10.38
C PHE A 182 -8.01 -8.21 -11.46
N VAL A 183 -7.68 -6.99 -11.06
CA VAL A 183 -7.26 -5.94 -11.97
C VAL A 183 -6.04 -5.20 -11.43
N VAL A 184 -5.07 -4.96 -12.32
CA VAL A 184 -3.89 -4.16 -12.01
C VAL A 184 -4.21 -2.69 -12.31
N SER A 185 -4.12 -1.83 -11.29
CA SER A 185 -4.42 -0.40 -11.42
C SER A 185 -3.19 0.51 -11.38
N TYR A 186 -2.04 -0.02 -10.97
CA TYR A 186 -0.75 0.69 -10.96
C TYR A 186 0.41 -0.28 -11.01
N VAL A 187 1.59 0.21 -11.34
CA VAL A 187 2.84 -0.55 -11.23
C VAL A 187 3.77 0.07 -10.21
N ARG A 188 4.62 -0.77 -9.63
CA ARG A 188 5.71 -0.37 -8.74
C ARG A 188 7.02 -0.58 -9.46
N ALA A 189 7.83 0.46 -9.53
CA ALA A 189 9.14 0.42 -10.14
C ALA A 189 10.25 0.72 -9.12
N LEU A 190 11.47 0.31 -9.46
CA LEU A 190 12.67 0.77 -8.80
C LEU A 190 12.86 2.26 -9.11
N PRO A 191 12.93 3.15 -8.11
CA PRO A 191 13.15 4.56 -8.37
C PRO A 191 14.57 4.81 -8.84
N VAL A 192 14.76 5.83 -9.68
CA VAL A 192 16.07 6.36 -10.02
C VAL A 192 16.38 7.51 -9.06
N LEU A 193 17.27 7.26 -8.10
CA LEU A 193 17.71 8.29 -7.17
C LEU A 193 18.77 9.19 -7.82
N ASP A 194 18.65 10.49 -7.63
CA ASP A 194 19.69 11.44 -8.01
C ASP A 194 20.90 11.39 -7.06
N SER A 195 21.95 12.15 -7.38
CA SER A 195 23.17 12.19 -6.58
C SER A 195 22.95 12.70 -5.15
N ALA A 196 22.05 13.66 -4.95
CA ALA A 196 21.74 14.22 -3.63
C ALA A 196 20.96 13.20 -2.79
N GLN A 197 20.01 12.50 -3.38
CA GLN A 197 19.26 11.41 -2.74
C GLN A 197 20.16 10.22 -2.36
N CYS A 198 21.10 9.85 -3.24
CA CYS A 198 22.09 8.83 -2.93
C CYS A 198 23.03 9.27 -1.78
N ALA A 199 23.46 10.53 -1.77
CA ALA A 199 24.27 11.09 -0.69
C ALA A 199 23.50 11.11 0.64
N LEU A 200 22.24 11.54 0.62
CA LEU A 200 21.34 11.49 1.78
C LEU A 200 21.23 10.07 2.34
N ALA A 201 21.02 9.09 1.47
CA ALA A 201 20.87 7.69 1.91
C ALA A 201 22.15 7.15 2.58
N ARG A 202 23.33 7.45 1.99
CA ARG A 202 24.63 7.05 2.58
C ARG A 202 24.89 7.75 3.91
N GLN A 203 24.61 9.04 4.01
CA GLN A 203 24.74 9.79 5.25
C GLN A 203 23.81 9.23 6.33
N ALA A 204 22.55 8.99 5.99
CA ALA A 204 21.55 8.46 6.90
C ALA A 204 21.81 7.01 7.35
N ALA A 205 22.77 6.32 6.71
CA ALA A 205 23.22 5.00 7.17
C ALA A 205 24.08 5.08 8.44
N THR A 206 24.72 6.25 8.74
CA THR A 206 25.71 6.37 9.79
C THR A 206 25.49 7.55 10.75
N ASP A 207 24.65 8.53 10.42
CA ASP A 207 24.48 9.78 11.18
C ASP A 207 23.42 9.71 12.30
N GLY A 208 22.91 8.51 12.59
CA GLY A 208 21.86 8.31 13.59
C GLY A 208 20.44 8.61 13.11
N SER A 209 20.24 8.82 11.82
CA SER A 209 18.90 8.96 11.22
C SER A 209 18.03 7.74 11.47
N VAL A 210 16.71 7.96 11.59
CA VAL A 210 15.71 6.89 11.75
C VAL A 210 14.95 6.70 10.42
N TRP A 211 14.98 5.51 9.87
CA TRP A 211 14.31 5.14 8.64
C TRP A 211 12.90 4.62 8.90
N LEU A 212 11.90 5.13 8.21
CA LEU A 212 10.51 4.64 8.28
C LEU A 212 10.19 3.75 7.09
N PHE A 213 10.03 2.45 7.34
CA PHE A 213 9.66 1.46 6.32
C PHE A 213 8.22 0.98 6.49
N SER A 214 7.45 1.08 5.41
CA SER A 214 6.09 0.52 5.29
C SER A 214 5.98 -0.54 4.19
N SER A 215 7.11 -0.95 3.59
CA SER A 215 7.17 -1.96 2.53
C SER A 215 8.50 -2.71 2.57
N SER A 216 8.47 -4.03 2.46
CA SER A 216 9.68 -4.85 2.28
C SER A 216 10.35 -4.59 0.92
N GLN A 217 9.57 -4.20 -0.09
CA GLN A 217 10.11 -3.84 -1.41
C GLN A 217 10.98 -2.57 -1.35
N ALA A 218 10.62 -1.61 -0.49
CA ALA A 218 11.46 -0.42 -0.28
C ALA A 218 12.87 -0.79 0.21
N LEU A 219 12.97 -1.77 1.12
CA LEU A 219 14.26 -2.30 1.59
C LEU A 219 15.03 -3.01 0.48
N GLN A 220 14.35 -3.85 -0.29
CA GLN A 220 14.98 -4.52 -1.44
C GLN A 220 15.48 -3.52 -2.48
N ASN A 221 14.71 -2.48 -2.75
CA ASN A 221 15.10 -1.41 -3.67
C ASN A 221 16.29 -0.63 -3.12
N LEU A 222 16.32 -0.30 -1.83
CA LEU A 222 17.45 0.36 -1.19
C LEU A 222 18.75 -0.43 -1.35
N GLN A 223 18.71 -1.76 -1.12
CA GLN A 223 19.85 -2.65 -1.30
C GLN A 223 20.30 -2.75 -2.77
N ARG A 224 19.38 -2.67 -3.73
CA ARG A 224 19.69 -2.65 -5.16
C ARG A 224 20.32 -1.33 -5.60
N ILE A 225 19.86 -0.20 -5.04
CA ILE A 225 20.37 1.15 -5.38
C ILE A 225 21.73 1.38 -4.74
N LEU A 226 21.95 0.89 -3.54
CA LEU A 226 23.21 1.04 -2.79
C LEU A 226 23.77 -0.34 -2.41
N PRO A 227 24.27 -1.11 -3.40
CA PRO A 227 24.84 -2.42 -3.14
C PRO A 227 26.08 -2.30 -2.26
N GLY A 228 26.19 -3.18 -1.26
CA GLY A 228 27.34 -3.21 -0.35
C GLY A 228 27.37 -2.11 0.71
N GLN A 229 26.34 -1.24 0.79
CA GLN A 229 26.23 -0.26 1.88
C GLN A 229 26.07 -0.97 3.22
N ASP A 230 26.90 -0.60 4.19
CA ASP A 230 26.76 -1.04 5.58
C ASP A 230 25.62 -0.28 6.27
N TRP A 231 24.66 -1.02 6.84
CA TRP A 231 23.51 -0.51 7.57
C TRP A 231 23.59 -0.77 9.08
N SER A 232 24.72 -1.31 9.58
CA SER A 232 24.87 -1.72 10.99
C SER A 232 24.69 -0.58 11.98
N MET A 233 24.95 0.65 11.60
CA MET A 233 24.73 1.85 12.41
C MET A 233 23.35 2.50 12.18
N ALA A 234 22.62 2.07 11.15
CA ALA A 234 21.32 2.64 10.81
C ALA A 234 20.22 2.11 11.75
N ARG A 235 19.22 2.96 11.98
CA ARG A 235 18.05 2.69 12.82
C ARG A 235 16.79 2.69 11.97
N ALA A 236 15.84 1.80 12.24
CA ALA A 236 14.60 1.72 11.48
C ALA A 236 13.36 1.51 12.34
N VAL A 237 12.24 2.07 11.90
CA VAL A 237 10.89 1.72 12.35
C VAL A 237 10.19 1.01 11.20
N ALA A 238 9.69 -0.20 11.46
CA ALA A 238 8.98 -1.04 10.50
C ALA A 238 7.49 -1.13 10.89
N SER A 239 6.60 -0.97 9.90
CA SER A 239 5.16 -0.96 10.17
C SER A 239 4.49 -2.34 10.19
N HIS A 240 5.26 -3.43 10.03
CA HIS A 240 4.77 -4.80 10.01
C HIS A 240 5.90 -5.78 10.36
N PRO A 241 5.64 -6.93 11.03
CA PRO A 241 6.68 -7.91 11.39
C PRO A 241 7.50 -8.43 10.21
N ARG A 242 6.89 -8.56 9.02
CA ARG A 242 7.60 -8.95 7.79
C ARG A 242 8.63 -7.89 7.38
N ILE A 243 8.30 -6.61 7.54
CA ILE A 243 9.20 -5.49 7.20
C ILE A 243 10.33 -5.40 8.23
N GLU A 244 10.02 -5.61 9.51
CA GLU A 244 11.02 -5.70 10.57
C GLU A 244 12.05 -6.79 10.28
N ARG A 245 11.60 -8.00 9.94
CA ARG A 245 12.50 -9.11 9.54
C ARG A 245 13.35 -8.73 8.34
N ALA A 246 12.75 -8.10 7.31
CA ALA A 246 13.48 -7.65 6.13
C ALA A 246 14.54 -6.59 6.45
N ALA A 247 14.25 -5.63 7.35
CA ALA A 247 15.21 -4.62 7.78
C ALA A 247 16.39 -5.23 8.57
N LYS A 248 16.10 -6.16 9.48
CA LYS A 248 17.14 -6.92 10.20
C LYS A 248 18.01 -7.73 9.24
N SER A 249 17.40 -8.40 8.26
CA SER A 249 18.13 -9.16 7.23
C SER A 249 18.94 -8.26 6.30
N ALA A 250 18.52 -7.01 6.10
CA ALA A 250 19.28 -6.01 5.34
C ALA A 250 20.48 -5.44 6.12
N GLY A 251 20.63 -5.78 7.41
CA GLY A 251 21.76 -5.38 8.25
C GLY A 251 21.52 -4.13 9.09
N PHE A 252 20.27 -3.63 9.21
CA PHE A 252 19.97 -2.51 10.11
C PHE A 252 20.26 -2.87 11.57
N GLY A 253 21.07 -2.04 12.24
CA GLY A 253 21.57 -2.32 13.60
C GLY A 253 20.48 -2.25 14.67
N ALA A 254 19.50 -1.35 14.50
CA ALA A 254 18.36 -1.25 15.41
C ALA A 254 17.04 -1.18 14.62
N VAL A 255 16.12 -2.08 14.91
CA VAL A 255 14.81 -2.10 14.24
C VAL A 255 13.70 -2.23 15.26
N LYS A 256 12.74 -1.29 15.24
CA LYS A 256 11.52 -1.33 16.05
C LYS A 256 10.30 -1.60 15.17
N LEU A 257 9.40 -2.40 15.72
CA LEU A 257 8.08 -2.61 15.14
C LEU A 257 7.11 -1.57 15.72
N ALA A 258 6.31 -0.91 14.86
CA ALA A 258 5.23 -0.04 15.25
C ALA A 258 4.06 -0.22 14.29
N ARG A 259 2.82 -0.10 14.76
CA ARG A 259 1.68 -0.05 13.84
C ARG A 259 1.76 1.21 12.97
N PRO A 260 1.19 1.22 11.74
CA PRO A 260 1.20 2.39 10.85
C PRO A 260 0.19 3.47 11.32
N VAL A 261 0.14 3.68 12.62
CA VAL A 261 -0.59 4.74 13.33
C VAL A 261 0.43 5.77 13.78
N LEU A 262 0.16 7.03 13.51
CA LEU A 262 1.15 8.09 13.61
C LEU A 262 1.76 8.22 15.01
N ASP A 263 0.96 8.15 16.07
CA ASP A 263 1.45 8.31 17.44
C ASP A 263 2.38 7.17 17.87
N GLU A 264 2.11 5.95 17.45
CA GLU A 264 3.00 4.81 17.72
C GLU A 264 4.32 4.88 16.94
N LEU A 265 4.24 5.32 15.68
CA LEU A 265 5.44 5.58 14.89
C LEU A 265 6.32 6.64 15.56
N MET A 266 5.71 7.71 16.09
CA MET A 266 6.43 8.77 16.77
C MET A 266 7.08 8.29 18.06
N ALA A 267 6.36 7.58 18.91
CA ALA A 267 6.94 6.98 20.13
C ALA A 267 8.11 6.04 19.80
N SER A 268 8.01 5.31 18.69
CA SER A 268 9.09 4.43 18.22
C SER A 268 10.30 5.19 17.70
N ILE A 269 10.09 6.31 16.99
CA ILE A 269 11.16 7.22 16.54
C ILE A 269 11.86 7.82 17.74
N GLU A 270 11.12 8.38 18.70
CA GLU A 270 11.66 8.99 19.93
C GLU A 270 12.52 7.99 20.73
N SER A 271 12.10 6.74 20.78
CA SER A 271 12.84 5.71 21.50
C SER A 271 14.10 5.21 20.78
N LEU A 272 14.29 5.56 19.51
CA LEU A 272 15.48 5.28 18.71
C LEU A 272 16.36 6.53 18.54
N ALA A 273 15.85 7.71 18.75
CA ALA A 273 16.57 8.97 18.59
C ALA A 273 17.54 9.19 19.74
#